data_63dce400954a5135ee19ed714575f455
#
_entry.id   63dce400954a5135ee19ed714575f455
#
_cell.length_a   1.000
_cell.length_b   1.000
_cell.length_c   1.000
_cell.angle_alpha   90.00
_cell.angle_beta   90.00
_cell.angle_gamma   90.00
#
_symmetry.space_group_name_H-M   'P 1'
#
loop_
_entity.id
_entity.type
_entity.pdbx_description
1 polymer ?
#
loop_
_entity_poly.entity_id
_entity_poly.type
_entity_poly.pdbx_seq_one_letter_code
_entity_poly.pdbx_strand_id
1 'polypeptide(L)'
;DWSSDVCSSDLCEYNPFEAVMTNVIGARNVIDAAVDKGVAKVLALSTDKAVNPVNIYGATKLCAEKLITQANAYAGYGEKSTRFACSRYGNVIGSRGSVVPVFQEQRRTGRVTVTDERMTRFWLTLDEGVAFVLRCLEHMQGGEIFVPRIKSMRITDLVKAVAPDCKVEVIGIRPGEKLHEALLSEDEARNTLALPDMY
;
A
#
# COMPACT_ATOMS: atom_id res chain seq x y z
N ASP A 1 16.02 0.37 -21.73
CA ASP A 1 15.74 1.71 -21.22
C ASP A 1 15.04 1.60 -19.88
N TRP A 2 15.79 1.81 -18.79
CA TRP A 2 15.40 1.54 -17.40
C TRP A 2 14.56 2.64 -16.76
N SER A 3 14.25 3.68 -17.48
CA SER A 3 13.78 4.95 -16.88
C SER A 3 12.27 5.12 -16.79
N SER A 4 11.46 4.30 -17.46
CA SER A 4 10.02 4.55 -17.56
C SER A 4 9.13 3.70 -16.63
N ASP A 5 9.63 2.60 -16.05
CA ASP A 5 8.81 1.60 -15.36
C ASP A 5 9.18 1.36 -13.87
N VAL A 6 9.94 2.26 -13.25
CA VAL A 6 10.41 2.07 -11.88
C VAL A 6 9.35 2.51 -10.88
N CYS A 7 8.65 1.56 -10.26
CA CYS A 7 7.75 1.84 -9.14
C CYS A 7 8.51 1.95 -7.80
N SER A 8 7.84 2.44 -6.76
CA SER A 8 8.46 2.61 -5.43
C SER A 8 9.04 1.31 -4.86
N SER A 9 8.44 0.15 -5.15
CA SER A 9 8.95 -1.15 -4.72
C SER A 9 10.27 -1.49 -5.38
N ASP A 10 10.42 -1.24 -6.69
CA ASP A 10 11.65 -1.50 -7.42
C ASP A 10 12.78 -0.60 -6.94
N LEU A 11 12.50 0.70 -6.72
CA LEU A 11 13.48 1.64 -6.15
C LEU A 11 14.00 1.17 -4.80
N CYS A 12 13.15 0.62 -3.94
CA CYS A 12 13.54 0.10 -2.63
C CYS A 12 14.44 -1.13 -2.75
N GLU A 13 14.18 -2.04 -3.70
CA GLU A 13 15.04 -3.23 -3.91
C GLU A 13 16.47 -2.85 -4.29
N TYR A 14 16.62 -1.82 -5.13
CA TYR A 14 17.95 -1.31 -5.51
C TYR A 14 18.60 -0.40 -4.47
N ASN A 15 17.81 0.15 -3.53
CA ASN A 15 18.29 1.08 -2.50
C ASN A 15 17.78 0.66 -1.11
N PRO A 16 18.16 -0.52 -0.58
CA PRO A 16 17.58 -1.08 0.63
C PRO A 16 17.84 -0.24 1.88
N PHE A 17 19.01 0.38 2.00
CA PHE A 17 19.32 1.26 3.13
C PHE A 17 18.44 2.50 3.14
N GLU A 18 18.21 3.14 1.99
CA GLU A 18 17.31 4.28 1.88
C GLU A 18 15.86 3.90 2.19
N ALA A 19 15.44 2.69 1.79
CA ALA A 19 14.13 2.16 2.14
C ALA A 19 13.96 2.02 3.66
N VAL A 20 14.97 1.50 4.37
CA VAL A 20 14.97 1.40 5.84
C VAL A 20 14.99 2.79 6.48
N MET A 21 15.87 3.68 6.02
CA MET A 21 15.98 5.03 6.58
C MET A 21 14.68 5.82 6.41
N THR A 22 14.04 5.73 5.25
CA THR A 22 12.80 6.45 4.95
C THR A 22 11.60 5.83 5.66
N ASN A 23 11.38 4.52 5.49
CA ASN A 23 10.15 3.89 5.95
C ASN A 23 10.20 3.53 7.45
N VAL A 24 11.35 3.09 7.96
CA VAL A 24 11.46 2.63 9.37
C VAL A 24 11.92 3.76 10.28
N ILE A 25 13.08 4.36 9.99
CA ILE A 25 13.61 5.44 10.82
C ILE A 25 12.74 6.71 10.66
N GLY A 26 12.27 7.01 9.44
CA GLY A 26 11.32 8.08 9.20
C GLY A 26 10.03 7.92 10.00
N ALA A 27 9.46 6.71 10.07
CA ALA A 27 8.29 6.44 10.90
C ALA A 27 8.57 6.72 12.39
N ARG A 28 9.71 6.28 12.91
CA ARG A 28 10.13 6.59 14.28
C ARG A 28 10.21 8.10 14.52
N ASN A 29 10.87 8.83 13.62
CA ASN A 29 11.00 10.29 13.76
C ASN A 29 9.64 11.00 13.78
N VAL A 30 8.67 10.52 12.97
CA VAL A 30 7.30 11.04 12.98
C VAL A 30 6.61 10.74 14.31
N ILE A 31 6.78 9.53 14.85
CA ILE A 31 6.23 9.15 16.16
C ILE A 31 6.78 10.06 17.25
N ASP A 32 8.10 10.19 17.35
CA ASP A 32 8.78 11.00 18.37
C ASP A 32 8.30 12.46 18.29
N ALA A 33 8.29 13.03 17.09
CA ALA A 33 7.83 14.41 16.86
C ALA A 33 6.34 14.61 17.21
N ALA A 34 5.49 13.63 16.90
CA ALA A 34 4.06 13.71 17.19
C ALA A 34 3.78 13.68 18.69
N VAL A 35 4.49 12.81 19.42
CA VAL A 35 4.40 12.72 20.90
C VAL A 35 4.91 14.03 21.51
N ASP A 36 6.09 14.52 21.12
CA ASP A 36 6.68 15.75 21.64
C ASP A 36 5.79 16.98 21.42
N LYS A 37 5.06 17.03 20.33
CA LYS A 37 4.15 18.15 19.98
C LYS A 37 2.72 17.95 20.45
N GLY A 38 2.38 16.83 21.06
CA GLY A 38 1.05 16.52 21.54
C GLY A 38 0.03 16.45 20.40
N VAL A 39 0.40 15.87 19.25
CA VAL A 39 -0.50 15.65 18.11
C VAL A 39 -1.59 14.67 18.53
N ALA A 40 -2.86 15.02 18.38
CA ALA A 40 -3.96 14.21 18.87
C ALA A 40 -4.08 12.85 18.15
N LYS A 41 -3.92 12.83 16.83
CA LYS A 41 -4.07 11.63 15.99
C LYS A 41 -3.01 11.59 14.89
N VAL A 42 -2.43 10.42 14.69
CA VAL A 42 -1.50 10.12 13.58
C VAL A 42 -1.98 8.87 12.87
N LEU A 43 -2.34 9.00 11.60
CA LEU A 43 -2.72 7.88 10.75
C LEU A 43 -1.65 7.68 9.67
N ALA A 44 -0.94 6.56 9.74
CA ALA A 44 0.07 6.21 8.74
C ALA A 44 -0.55 5.47 7.56
N LEU A 45 -0.15 5.84 6.33
CA LEU A 45 -0.55 5.15 5.13
C LEU A 45 0.36 3.95 4.88
N SER A 46 -0.23 2.78 4.76
CA SER A 46 0.43 1.52 4.44
C SER A 46 -0.09 0.90 3.14
N THR A 47 0.21 -0.35 2.89
CA THR A 47 0.03 -1.01 1.61
C THR A 47 -0.29 -2.50 1.78
N ASP A 48 -0.99 -3.08 0.81
CA ASP A 48 -1.17 -4.53 0.65
C ASP A 48 0.16 -5.31 0.63
N LYS A 49 1.25 -4.67 0.20
CA LYS A 49 2.59 -5.29 0.15
C LYS A 49 3.23 -5.52 1.52
N ALA A 50 2.71 -4.87 2.57
CA ALA A 50 3.11 -5.13 3.96
C ALA A 50 2.58 -6.46 4.51
N VAL A 51 1.57 -7.06 3.85
CA VAL A 51 1.03 -8.38 4.22
C VAL A 51 1.89 -9.48 3.61
N ASN A 52 2.50 -10.34 4.43
CA ASN A 52 3.39 -11.42 3.98
C ASN A 52 4.42 -10.91 2.95
N PRO A 53 5.28 -9.95 3.29
CA PRO A 53 6.15 -9.26 2.35
C PRO A 53 7.15 -10.19 1.69
N VAL A 54 7.38 -10.00 0.39
CA VAL A 54 8.37 -10.75 -0.42
C VAL A 54 9.47 -9.83 -0.97
N ASN A 55 9.42 -8.54 -0.63
CA ASN A 55 10.37 -7.52 -1.06
C ASN A 55 10.68 -6.54 0.08
N ILE A 56 11.78 -5.76 -0.07
CA ILE A 56 12.23 -4.81 0.96
C ILE A 56 11.21 -3.69 1.20
N TYR A 57 10.50 -3.24 0.17
CA TYR A 57 9.44 -2.24 0.31
C TYR A 57 8.35 -2.73 1.26
N GLY A 58 7.79 -3.91 1.01
CA GLY A 58 6.76 -4.52 1.87
C GLY A 58 7.28 -4.78 3.28
N ALA A 59 8.51 -5.30 3.44
CA ALA A 59 9.12 -5.57 4.73
C ALA A 59 9.31 -4.29 5.56
N THR A 60 9.82 -3.21 4.95
CA THR A 60 10.00 -1.92 5.64
C THR A 60 8.66 -1.24 5.97
N LYS A 61 7.64 -1.40 5.12
CA LYS A 61 6.28 -0.92 5.40
C LYS A 61 5.63 -1.72 6.55
N LEU A 62 5.84 -3.04 6.62
CA LEU A 62 5.39 -3.84 7.77
C LEU A 62 6.09 -3.40 9.06
N CYS A 63 7.41 -3.15 9.03
CA CYS A 63 8.12 -2.60 10.18
C CYS A 63 7.51 -1.26 10.63
N ALA A 64 7.25 -0.35 9.69
CA ALA A 64 6.61 0.93 9.98
C ALA A 64 5.22 0.76 10.61
N GLU A 65 4.38 -0.14 10.08
CA GLU A 65 3.07 -0.46 10.69
C GLU A 65 3.21 -0.90 12.15
N LYS A 66 4.15 -1.81 12.44
CA LYS A 66 4.39 -2.29 13.82
C LYS A 66 4.89 -1.17 14.72
N LEU A 67 5.79 -0.31 14.26
CA LEU A 67 6.25 0.85 15.04
C LEU A 67 5.08 1.80 15.35
N ILE A 68 4.29 2.17 14.35
CA ILE A 68 3.16 3.09 14.49
C ILE A 68 2.10 2.51 15.44
N THR A 69 1.67 1.27 15.25
CA THR A 69 0.63 0.67 16.08
C THR A 69 1.10 0.47 17.53
N GLN A 70 2.36 0.11 17.75
CA GLN A 70 2.93 -0.08 19.09
C GLN A 70 3.28 1.25 19.78
N ALA A 71 3.40 2.36 19.04
CA ALA A 71 3.66 3.67 19.63
C ALA A 71 2.61 4.10 20.67
N ASN A 72 1.39 3.60 20.57
CA ASN A 72 0.35 3.82 21.56
C ASN A 72 0.75 3.36 22.99
N ALA A 73 1.64 2.37 23.11
CA ALA A 73 2.08 1.87 24.40
C ALA A 73 2.95 2.86 25.20
N TYR A 74 3.64 3.77 24.53
CA TYR A 74 4.52 4.77 25.15
C TYR A 74 4.13 6.23 24.87
N ALA A 75 3.10 6.46 24.07
CA ALA A 75 2.59 7.80 23.81
C ALA A 75 1.83 8.43 25.00
N GLY A 76 1.76 7.72 26.13
CA GLY A 76 1.04 8.13 27.32
C GLY A 76 -0.42 7.65 27.37
N TYR A 77 -1.06 7.85 28.51
CA TYR A 77 -2.45 7.50 28.75
C TYR A 77 -3.26 8.77 29.03
N GLY A 78 -4.52 8.79 28.59
CA GLY A 78 -5.48 9.87 28.86
C GLY A 78 -5.84 10.70 27.64
N GLU A 79 -6.65 11.74 27.85
CA GLU A 79 -7.24 12.56 26.79
C GLU A 79 -6.19 13.34 25.94
N LYS A 80 -5.00 13.56 26.48
CA LYS A 80 -3.90 14.27 25.80
C LYS A 80 -2.87 13.36 25.14
N SER A 81 -3.09 12.03 25.16
CA SER A 81 -2.19 11.09 24.51
C SER A 81 -2.35 11.13 22.99
N THR A 82 -1.22 11.05 22.27
CA THR A 82 -1.23 10.86 20.81
C THR A 82 -1.75 9.47 20.46
N ARG A 83 -2.70 9.37 19.56
CA ARG A 83 -3.25 8.10 19.06
C ARG A 83 -2.66 7.79 17.70
N PHE A 84 -2.15 6.58 17.55
CA PHE A 84 -1.52 6.11 16.32
C PHE A 84 -2.30 4.94 15.73
N ALA A 85 -2.56 4.98 14.44
CA ALA A 85 -3.17 3.89 13.68
C ALA A 85 -2.58 3.84 12.25
N CYS A 86 -2.88 2.77 11.54
CA CYS A 86 -2.51 2.62 10.12
C CYS A 86 -3.75 2.42 9.25
N SER A 87 -3.66 2.84 7.99
CA SER A 87 -4.59 2.42 6.94
C SER A 87 -3.83 1.67 5.84
N ARG A 88 -4.35 0.52 5.44
CA ARG A 88 -3.73 -0.37 4.45
C ARG A 88 -4.65 -0.47 3.24
N TYR A 89 -4.17 -0.18 2.04
CA TYR A 89 -4.92 -0.33 0.81
C TYR A 89 -4.03 -0.75 -0.36
N GLY A 90 -4.66 -1.07 -1.48
CA GLY A 90 -3.98 -1.54 -2.69
C GLY A 90 -3.52 -0.42 -3.61
N ASN A 91 -3.61 -0.67 -4.91
CA ASN A 91 -3.15 0.27 -5.93
C ASN A 91 -4.14 1.42 -6.13
N VAL A 92 -3.63 2.65 -6.11
CA VAL A 92 -4.42 3.84 -6.46
C VAL A 92 -4.35 4.07 -7.97
N ILE A 93 -5.50 4.07 -8.65
CA ILE A 93 -5.61 4.26 -10.09
C ILE A 93 -5.06 5.64 -10.48
N GLY A 94 -4.20 5.68 -11.50
CA GLY A 94 -3.63 6.92 -12.02
C GLY A 94 -2.53 7.54 -11.16
N SER A 95 -2.05 6.85 -10.12
CA SER A 95 -0.90 7.30 -9.34
C SER A 95 0.37 7.32 -10.21
N ARG A 96 1.34 8.19 -9.84
CA ARG A 96 2.62 8.32 -10.56
C ARG A 96 3.37 6.98 -10.55
N GLY A 97 3.84 6.54 -11.73
CA GLY A 97 4.51 5.24 -11.90
C GLY A 97 3.57 4.03 -11.78
N SER A 98 2.24 4.24 -11.84
CA SER A 98 1.28 3.13 -11.83
C SER A 98 1.11 2.53 -13.23
N VAL A 99 0.58 1.31 -13.26
CA VAL A 99 0.44 0.52 -14.50
C VAL A 99 -0.48 1.15 -15.54
N VAL A 100 -1.45 1.97 -15.15
CA VAL A 100 -2.40 2.61 -16.11
C VAL A 100 -1.69 3.58 -17.05
N PRO A 101 -0.89 4.55 -16.58
CA PRO A 101 -0.06 5.38 -17.46
C PRO A 101 0.89 4.57 -18.36
N VAL A 102 1.49 3.50 -17.83
CA VAL A 102 2.36 2.61 -18.62
C VAL A 102 1.60 1.96 -19.76
N PHE A 103 0.42 1.39 -19.50
CA PHE A 103 -0.42 0.79 -20.54
C PHE A 103 -0.90 1.81 -21.58
N GLN A 104 -1.21 3.05 -21.17
CA GLN A 104 -1.57 4.12 -22.08
C GLN A 104 -0.42 4.49 -23.03
N GLU A 105 0.81 4.52 -22.51
CA GLU A 105 1.99 4.79 -23.34
C GLU A 105 2.28 3.61 -24.28
N GLN A 106 2.24 2.39 -23.76
CA GLN A 106 2.47 1.16 -24.54
C GLN A 106 1.39 0.97 -25.62
N ARG A 107 0.16 1.46 -25.41
CA ARG A 107 -0.93 1.43 -26.42
C ARG A 107 -0.52 2.06 -27.74
N ARG A 108 0.33 3.09 -27.71
CA ARG A 108 0.82 3.76 -28.92
C ARG A 108 1.64 2.84 -29.83
N THR A 109 2.24 1.80 -29.26
CA THR A 109 3.02 0.81 -30.01
C THR A 109 2.21 -0.40 -30.46
N GLY A 110 0.94 -0.48 -30.06
CA GLY A 110 0.05 -1.63 -30.32
C GLY A 110 0.37 -2.89 -29.50
N ARG A 111 1.25 -2.79 -28.49
CA ARG A 111 1.64 -3.89 -27.61
C ARG A 111 1.63 -3.46 -26.16
N VAL A 112 1.12 -4.32 -25.28
CA VAL A 112 1.12 -4.11 -23.83
C VAL A 112 1.79 -5.31 -23.17
N THR A 113 2.75 -5.04 -22.27
CA THR A 113 3.45 -6.08 -21.51
C THR A 113 2.77 -6.31 -20.17
N VAL A 114 2.59 -7.59 -19.81
CA VAL A 114 2.12 -8.02 -18.50
C VAL A 114 3.09 -9.06 -17.93
N THR A 115 3.23 -9.11 -16.62
CA THR A 115 4.15 -10.05 -15.97
C THR A 115 3.58 -11.46 -15.88
N ASP A 116 2.29 -11.60 -15.63
CA ASP A 116 1.55 -12.89 -15.65
C ASP A 116 0.06 -12.62 -15.86
N GLU A 117 -0.60 -13.39 -16.73
CA GLU A 117 -2.03 -13.23 -17.04
C GLU A 117 -2.96 -13.54 -15.85
N ARG A 118 -2.50 -14.34 -14.91
CA ARG A 118 -3.26 -14.71 -13.69
C ARG A 118 -3.20 -13.64 -12.62
N MET A 119 -2.28 -12.67 -12.74
CA MET A 119 -2.02 -11.66 -11.73
C MET A 119 -3.25 -10.82 -11.43
N THR A 120 -3.51 -10.62 -10.13
CA THR A 120 -4.59 -9.76 -9.65
C THR A 120 -4.05 -8.65 -8.75
N ARG A 121 -4.72 -7.51 -8.75
CA ARG A 121 -4.41 -6.37 -7.86
C ARG A 121 -5.70 -5.79 -7.29
N PHE A 122 -5.60 -5.21 -6.11
CA PHE A 122 -6.64 -4.40 -5.51
C PHE A 122 -6.57 -2.97 -6.05
N TRP A 123 -7.72 -2.40 -6.38
CA TRP A 123 -7.81 -1.09 -7.00
C TRP A 123 -8.80 -0.20 -6.27
N LEU A 124 -8.41 1.08 -6.13
CA LEU A 124 -9.28 2.14 -5.67
C LEU A 124 -8.90 3.43 -6.41
N THR A 125 -9.85 4.35 -6.50
CA THR A 125 -9.60 5.71 -6.99
C THR A 125 -8.92 6.56 -5.91
N LEU A 126 -8.34 7.68 -6.31
CA LEU A 126 -7.77 8.62 -5.34
C LEU A 126 -8.85 9.14 -4.36
N ASP A 127 -10.03 9.48 -4.89
CA ASP A 127 -11.13 10.00 -4.07
C ASP A 127 -11.62 8.96 -3.04
N GLU A 128 -11.74 7.69 -3.44
CA GLU A 128 -12.06 6.59 -2.51
C GLU A 128 -10.98 6.43 -1.44
N GLY A 129 -9.70 6.54 -1.82
CA GLY A 129 -8.56 6.47 -0.90
C GLY A 129 -8.60 7.61 0.12
N VAL A 130 -8.82 8.85 -0.34
CA VAL A 130 -8.93 10.03 0.54
C VAL A 130 -10.13 9.90 1.48
N ALA A 131 -11.30 9.55 0.95
CA ALA A 131 -12.50 9.36 1.78
C ALA A 131 -12.30 8.28 2.84
N PHE A 132 -11.60 7.20 2.49
CA PHE A 132 -11.25 6.13 3.43
C PHE A 132 -10.32 6.63 4.54
N VAL A 133 -9.27 7.36 4.20
CA VAL A 133 -8.32 7.94 5.18
C VAL A 133 -9.03 8.88 6.16
N LEU A 134 -9.91 9.74 5.67
CA LEU A 134 -10.69 10.65 6.54
C LEU A 134 -11.58 9.87 7.51
N ARG A 135 -12.28 8.83 7.05
CA ARG A 135 -13.08 7.96 7.94
C ARG A 135 -12.21 7.24 8.97
N CYS A 136 -11.02 6.74 8.59
CA CYS A 136 -10.10 6.14 9.54
C CYS A 136 -9.71 7.14 10.65
N LEU A 137 -9.39 8.40 10.28
CA LEU A 137 -9.08 9.46 11.25
C LEU A 137 -10.24 9.76 12.20
N GLU A 138 -11.49 9.68 11.72
CA GLU A 138 -12.67 9.85 12.57
C GLU A 138 -12.82 8.71 13.58
N HIS A 139 -12.66 7.46 13.12
CA HIS A 139 -12.93 6.26 13.91
C HIS A 139 -11.79 5.77 14.78
N MET A 140 -10.52 6.13 14.47
CA MET A 140 -9.36 5.61 15.17
C MET A 140 -9.38 5.93 16.69
N GLN A 141 -9.06 4.92 17.47
CA GLN A 141 -8.88 5.00 18.93
C GLN A 141 -7.42 4.79 19.34
N GLY A 142 -6.61 4.16 18.47
CA GLY A 142 -5.19 3.87 18.62
C GLY A 142 -4.90 2.36 18.57
N GLY A 143 -3.94 1.97 17.72
CA GLY A 143 -3.50 0.58 17.54
C GLY A 143 -4.14 -0.16 16.38
N GLU A 144 -5.13 0.42 15.70
CA GLU A 144 -5.83 -0.22 14.60
C GLU A 144 -5.01 -0.23 13.31
N ILE A 145 -5.26 -1.25 12.49
CA ILE A 145 -4.93 -1.26 11.07
C ILE A 145 -6.24 -1.35 10.30
N PHE A 146 -6.64 -0.24 9.70
CA PHE A 146 -7.86 -0.15 8.89
C PHE A 146 -7.61 -0.69 7.49
N VAL A 147 -8.50 -1.55 7.02
CA VAL A 147 -8.42 -2.19 5.71
C VAL A 147 -9.74 -1.99 4.96
N PRO A 148 -9.75 -1.31 3.80
CA PRO A 148 -11.00 -1.09 3.05
C PRO A 148 -11.47 -2.38 2.37
N ARG A 149 -12.77 -2.52 2.21
CA ARG A 149 -13.37 -3.57 1.36
C ARG A 149 -13.33 -3.13 -0.09
N ILE A 150 -12.21 -3.38 -0.75
CA ILE A 150 -12.00 -3.03 -2.16
C ILE A 150 -11.96 -4.27 -3.05
N LYS A 151 -12.31 -4.07 -4.33
CA LYS A 151 -12.37 -5.15 -5.30
C LYS A 151 -10.98 -5.47 -5.85
N SER A 152 -10.77 -6.76 -6.12
CA SER A 152 -9.62 -7.24 -6.88
C SER A 152 -10.00 -7.41 -8.35
N MET A 153 -9.07 -7.13 -9.27
CA MET A 153 -9.24 -7.29 -10.70
C MET A 153 -7.97 -7.91 -11.32
N ARG A 154 -8.16 -8.71 -12.37
CA ARG A 154 -7.04 -9.24 -13.14
C ARG A 154 -6.36 -8.11 -13.93
N ILE A 155 -5.03 -8.18 -14.06
CA ILE A 155 -4.27 -7.23 -14.88
C ILE A 155 -4.72 -7.29 -16.34
N THR A 156 -5.06 -8.47 -16.86
CA THR A 156 -5.58 -8.64 -18.23
C THR A 156 -6.90 -7.92 -18.46
N ASP A 157 -7.77 -7.80 -17.46
CA ASP A 157 -9.03 -7.06 -17.60
C ASP A 157 -8.78 -5.55 -17.58
N LEU A 158 -7.77 -5.09 -16.84
CA LEU A 158 -7.30 -3.71 -16.91
C LEU A 158 -6.73 -3.39 -18.30
N VAL A 159 -5.93 -4.30 -18.90
CA VAL A 159 -5.44 -4.12 -20.29
C VAL A 159 -6.60 -3.97 -21.25
N LYS A 160 -7.62 -4.84 -21.20
CA LYS A 160 -8.82 -4.74 -22.07
C LYS A 160 -9.54 -3.39 -21.93
N ALA A 161 -9.57 -2.81 -20.73
CA ALA A 161 -10.19 -1.53 -20.48
C ALA A 161 -9.37 -0.34 -21.01
N VAL A 162 -8.03 -0.39 -20.88
CA VAL A 162 -7.12 0.74 -21.20
C VAL A 162 -6.61 0.66 -22.65
N ALA A 163 -6.33 -0.54 -23.13
CA ALA A 163 -5.70 -0.80 -24.43
C ALA A 163 -6.32 -2.02 -25.13
N PRO A 164 -7.63 -1.95 -25.48
CA PRO A 164 -8.39 -3.11 -26.01
C PRO A 164 -7.84 -3.65 -27.33
N ASP A 165 -7.22 -2.79 -28.12
CA ASP A 165 -6.73 -3.13 -29.48
C ASP A 165 -5.28 -3.61 -29.50
N CYS A 166 -4.64 -3.74 -28.33
CA CYS A 166 -3.24 -4.09 -28.22
C CYS A 166 -3.03 -5.59 -28.05
N LYS A 167 -1.91 -6.09 -28.59
CA LYS A 167 -1.43 -7.44 -28.31
C LYS A 167 -0.83 -7.49 -26.92
N VAL A 168 -1.27 -8.43 -26.11
CA VAL A 168 -0.68 -8.70 -24.78
C VAL A 168 0.55 -9.59 -24.94
N GLU A 169 1.65 -9.19 -24.32
CA GLU A 169 2.91 -9.94 -24.26
C GLU A 169 3.24 -10.25 -22.80
N VAL A 170 3.47 -11.53 -22.49
CA VAL A 170 3.81 -11.97 -21.13
C VAL A 170 5.33 -11.98 -20.99
N ILE A 171 5.85 -11.20 -20.03
CA ILE A 171 7.30 -11.02 -19.82
C ILE A 171 7.84 -11.80 -18.61
N GLY A 172 6.99 -12.47 -17.83
CA GLY A 172 7.36 -13.19 -16.61
C GLY A 172 7.29 -12.35 -15.34
N ILE A 173 7.13 -13.03 -14.20
CA ILE A 173 7.05 -12.40 -12.87
C ILE A 173 8.44 -11.89 -12.48
N ARG A 174 8.51 -10.65 -11.98
CA ARG A 174 9.75 -10.03 -11.52
C ARG A 174 10.11 -10.52 -10.11
N PRO A 175 11.40 -10.52 -9.72
CA PRO A 175 11.78 -10.73 -8.32
C PRO A 175 11.07 -9.75 -7.39
N GLY A 176 10.53 -10.25 -6.28
CA GLY A 176 9.79 -9.41 -5.34
C GLY A 176 8.34 -9.07 -5.71
N GLU A 177 7.82 -9.61 -6.83
CA GLU A 177 6.40 -9.51 -7.19
C GLU A 177 5.62 -10.73 -6.71
N LYS A 178 4.39 -10.50 -6.22
CA LYS A 178 3.41 -11.55 -5.93
C LYS A 178 2.44 -11.73 -7.09
N LEU A 179 2.01 -12.95 -7.31
CA LEU A 179 0.90 -13.23 -8.24
C LEU A 179 -0.39 -12.57 -7.77
N HIS A 180 -0.71 -12.73 -6.50
CA HIS A 180 -1.86 -12.13 -5.83
C HIS A 180 -1.41 -11.38 -4.58
N GLU A 181 -1.92 -10.19 -4.36
CA GLU A 181 -1.73 -9.46 -3.12
C GLU A 181 -2.83 -9.84 -2.11
N ALA A 182 -2.54 -9.65 -0.83
CA ALA A 182 -3.49 -9.80 0.26
C ALA A 182 -3.57 -8.51 1.07
N LEU A 183 -4.74 -8.16 1.57
CA LEU A 183 -4.94 -7.01 2.47
C LEU A 183 -4.92 -7.40 3.94
N LEU A 184 -5.20 -8.69 4.22
CA LEU A 184 -5.15 -9.31 5.54
C LEU A 184 -4.47 -10.69 5.41
N SER A 185 -3.64 -11.05 6.37
CA SER A 185 -3.14 -12.41 6.52
C SER A 185 -4.12 -13.29 7.28
N GLU A 186 -3.97 -14.63 7.19
CA GLU A 186 -4.77 -15.58 7.98
C GLU A 186 -4.63 -15.35 9.48
N ASP A 187 -3.42 -14.98 9.94
CA ASP A 187 -3.18 -14.72 11.35
C ASP A 187 -3.85 -13.42 11.82
N GLU A 188 -3.82 -12.37 11.01
CA GLU A 188 -4.50 -11.11 11.30
C GLU A 188 -6.02 -11.27 11.31
N ALA A 189 -6.57 -12.13 10.45
CA ALA A 189 -8.01 -12.37 10.36
C ALA A 189 -8.64 -12.83 11.69
N ARG A 190 -7.89 -13.52 12.55
CA ARG A 190 -8.35 -13.97 13.87
C ARG A 190 -8.70 -12.81 14.82
N ASN A 191 -8.07 -11.66 14.64
CA ASN A 191 -8.24 -10.47 15.48
C ASN A 191 -8.86 -9.30 14.69
N THR A 192 -9.54 -9.61 13.58
CA THR A 192 -10.11 -8.62 12.68
C THR A 192 -11.62 -8.50 12.90
N LEU A 193 -12.10 -7.27 13.05
CA LEU A 193 -13.52 -6.95 13.05
C LEU A 193 -13.96 -6.62 11.62
N ALA A 194 -15.06 -7.25 11.19
CA ALA A 194 -15.66 -6.97 9.89
C ALA A 194 -16.76 -5.92 10.04
N LEU A 195 -16.55 -4.75 9.45
CA LEU A 195 -17.53 -3.68 9.31
C LEU A 195 -18.14 -3.70 7.90
N PRO A 196 -19.22 -2.95 7.62
CA PRO A 196 -19.86 -2.96 6.30
C PRO A 196 -18.93 -2.60 5.14
N ASP A 197 -17.99 -1.68 5.35
CA ASP A 197 -17.13 -1.08 4.32
C ASP A 197 -15.63 -1.22 4.59
N MET A 198 -15.24 -1.78 5.74
CA MET A 198 -13.85 -2.00 6.13
C MET A 198 -13.66 -3.18 7.09
N TYR A 199 -12.43 -3.52 7.29
CA TYR A 199 -11.97 -4.44 8.32
C TYR A 199 -11.05 -3.72 9.30
#